data_9802a0bccf98435c300f7cceb45e1dd6
#
_entry.id   9802a0bccf98435c300f7cceb45e1dd6
#
_cell.length_a   1.000
_cell.length_b   1.000
_cell.length_c   1.000
_cell.angle_alpha   90.00
_cell.angle_beta   90.00
_cell.angle_gamma   90.00
#
_symmetry.space_group_name_H-M   'P 1'
#
loop_
_entity.id
_entity.type
_entity.pdbx_description
1 polymer ?
#
loop_
_entity_poly.entity_id
_entity_poly.type
_entity_poly.pdbx_seq_one_letter_code
_entity_poly.pdbx_strand_id
1 'polypeptide(L)'
;MHAAVIAFHPRRKPRLARLGDWMATNRRLILGVQWAIVLFYAFLVVLPAFLPHPHPEARLFSGDFGASSFVDGEACAPDGTPLPPQDKAPYAAQWHERLVLLAQYLFWGVWWPFVILSILFMGRVWCGVLCPEGALAEFASRHGRGRAIPKWLRWGGWPFLAFVLTTLYGQLVSVYEYPQAALLILGGSTVAAVAVGWLYGRGKRVWCRYLCPVSGVFALLARVAPVHFRIDRAAWDSHPGRTAAVDCAPLLDVKHMTSAAQCHACGRCSGHRDAVELSARSPNAEVLAGKTPRTSEALLLVFGMLGVAIGAFQWTVSPWFVALRQRAAEWLVEREVFWPLEANAPWWLLTHYPEANDVFTWLDGALILAYVSGVALVLGGAVLAGLTFAARMSKIDWRALALSLIPLTGIGLFLGLSMMTVTHLRAEGAPLGWLSAARGALLAVGVLWSGWLGMRLLFDHAPNLQRAVLALPGLGLALSVAAAAWILVFWLW
;
A
#
# COMPACT_ATOMS: atom_id res chain seq x y z
N MET A 1 10.89 -54.25 37.78
CA MET A 1 11.03 -52.87 37.30
C MET A 1 10.30 -52.75 35.95
N HIS A 2 9.06 -52.29 35.99
CA HIS A 2 8.28 -52.04 34.74
C HIS A 2 8.56 -50.58 34.29
N ALA A 3 9.29 -50.44 33.19
CA ALA A 3 9.43 -49.16 32.51
C ALA A 3 8.10 -48.79 31.88
N ALA A 4 7.45 -47.77 32.43
CA ALA A 4 6.24 -47.19 31.84
C ALA A 4 6.64 -46.52 30.49
N VAL A 5 6.25 -47.13 29.41
CA VAL A 5 6.30 -46.51 28.06
C VAL A 5 5.30 -45.39 28.06
N ILE A 6 5.78 -44.15 28.20
CA ILE A 6 4.95 -42.95 28.04
C ILE A 6 4.61 -42.90 26.55
N ALA A 7 3.39 -43.33 26.19
CA ALA A 7 2.83 -43.18 24.87
C ALA A 7 2.72 -41.69 24.59
N PHE A 8 3.58 -41.13 23.75
CA PHE A 8 3.45 -39.80 23.18
C PHE A 8 2.20 -39.78 22.28
N HIS A 9 1.09 -39.31 22.83
CA HIS A 9 -0.06 -38.99 21.98
C HIS A 9 0.32 -37.79 21.10
N PRO A 10 0.31 -37.91 19.77
CA PRO A 10 0.62 -36.76 18.91
C PRO A 10 -0.43 -35.70 19.15
N ARG A 11 -0.05 -34.58 19.75
CA ARG A 11 -0.92 -33.42 19.92
C ARG A 11 -1.44 -33.03 18.54
N ARG A 12 -2.77 -33.04 18.35
CA ARG A 12 -3.40 -32.58 17.10
C ARG A 12 -2.87 -31.18 16.77
N LYS A 13 -2.19 -31.04 15.64
CA LYS A 13 -1.68 -29.75 15.17
C LYS A 13 -2.82 -28.73 15.08
N PRO A 14 -2.62 -27.47 15.50
CA PRO A 14 -3.58 -26.38 15.35
C PRO A 14 -4.05 -26.23 13.91
N ARG A 15 -5.25 -25.67 13.69
CA ARG A 15 -5.81 -25.47 12.33
C ARG A 15 -4.86 -24.69 11.42
N LEU A 16 -4.23 -23.63 11.92
CA LEU A 16 -3.25 -22.82 11.15
C LEU A 16 -2.02 -23.62 10.77
N ALA A 17 -1.44 -24.41 11.67
CA ALA A 17 -0.29 -25.26 11.36
C ALA A 17 -0.64 -26.26 10.24
N ARG A 18 -1.84 -26.86 10.29
CA ARG A 18 -2.33 -27.72 9.21
C ARG A 18 -2.48 -26.98 7.88
N LEU A 19 -2.96 -25.73 7.89
CA LEU A 19 -3.02 -24.90 6.71
C LEU A 19 -1.62 -24.63 6.14
N GLY A 20 -0.64 -24.31 7.00
CA GLY A 20 0.75 -24.15 6.58
C GLY A 20 1.32 -25.40 5.92
N ASP A 21 1.09 -26.56 6.51
CA ASP A 21 1.54 -27.85 5.96
C ASP A 21 0.84 -28.15 4.64
N TRP A 22 -0.46 -27.85 4.52
CA TRP A 22 -1.21 -27.99 3.28
C TRP A 22 -0.63 -27.07 2.18
N MET A 23 -0.24 -25.83 2.50
CA MET A 23 0.43 -24.94 1.55
C MET A 23 1.78 -25.51 1.09
N ALA A 24 2.52 -26.16 1.97
CA ALA A 24 3.80 -26.77 1.62
C ALA A 24 3.62 -27.99 0.68
N THR A 25 2.58 -28.80 0.88
CA THR A 25 2.30 -30.00 0.09
C THR A 25 1.61 -29.70 -1.25
N ASN A 26 0.73 -28.69 -1.30
CA ASN A 26 -0.07 -28.36 -2.49
C ASN A 26 0.55 -27.26 -3.36
N ARG A 27 1.85 -27.29 -3.58
CA ARG A 27 2.60 -26.28 -4.36
C ARG A 27 2.08 -26.09 -5.77
N ARG A 28 1.61 -27.17 -6.44
CA ARG A 28 1.06 -27.10 -7.80
C ARG A 28 -0.22 -26.28 -7.84
N LEU A 29 -1.09 -26.44 -6.85
CA LEU A 29 -2.32 -25.66 -6.74
C LEU A 29 -2.03 -24.19 -6.50
N ILE A 30 -1.11 -23.88 -5.55
CA ILE A 30 -0.68 -22.50 -5.30
C ILE A 30 -0.08 -21.86 -6.57
N LEU A 31 0.72 -22.61 -7.32
CA LEU A 31 1.26 -22.15 -8.60
C LEU A 31 0.13 -21.88 -9.62
N GLY A 32 -0.88 -22.76 -9.68
CA GLY A 32 -2.07 -22.54 -10.51
C GLY A 32 -2.82 -21.26 -10.14
N VAL A 33 -3.04 -21.02 -8.84
CA VAL A 33 -3.64 -19.77 -8.35
C VAL A 33 -2.78 -18.56 -8.73
N GLN A 34 -1.45 -18.64 -8.58
CA GLN A 34 -0.56 -17.55 -8.99
C GLN A 34 -0.68 -17.22 -10.47
N TRP A 35 -0.75 -18.22 -11.35
CA TRP A 35 -0.91 -17.98 -12.79
C TRP A 35 -2.30 -17.45 -13.14
N ALA A 36 -3.35 -17.91 -12.48
CA ALA A 36 -4.69 -17.35 -12.63
C ALA A 36 -4.70 -15.84 -12.27
N ILE A 37 -4.03 -15.47 -11.17
CA ILE A 37 -3.89 -14.07 -10.76
C ILE A 37 -3.00 -13.27 -11.75
N VAL A 38 -1.95 -13.86 -12.30
CA VAL A 38 -1.14 -13.22 -13.36
C VAL A 38 -1.99 -12.92 -14.60
N LEU A 39 -2.79 -13.87 -15.05
CA LEU A 39 -3.68 -13.67 -16.20
C LEU A 39 -4.75 -12.63 -15.91
N PHE A 40 -5.34 -12.66 -14.71
CA PHE A 40 -6.33 -11.66 -14.30
C PHE A 40 -5.71 -10.25 -14.19
N TYR A 41 -4.51 -10.14 -13.63
CA TYR A 41 -3.74 -8.88 -13.60
C TYR A 41 -3.45 -8.37 -15.02
N ALA A 42 -2.98 -9.24 -15.91
CA ALA A 42 -2.74 -8.87 -17.30
C ALA A 42 -4.05 -8.41 -18.00
N PHE A 43 -5.17 -9.08 -17.74
CA PHE A 43 -6.48 -8.67 -18.24
C PHE A 43 -6.86 -7.27 -17.73
N LEU A 44 -6.68 -6.96 -16.44
CA LEU A 44 -7.05 -5.68 -15.85
C LEU A 44 -6.13 -4.51 -16.26
N VAL A 45 -4.85 -4.77 -16.53
CA VAL A 45 -3.85 -3.71 -16.77
C VAL A 45 -3.53 -3.57 -18.26
N VAL A 46 -3.38 -4.70 -18.98
CA VAL A 46 -2.93 -4.65 -20.38
C VAL A 46 -4.10 -4.37 -21.33
N LEU A 47 -5.20 -5.11 -21.22
CA LEU A 47 -6.30 -5.02 -22.17
C LEU A 47 -6.92 -3.62 -22.24
N PRO A 48 -7.27 -2.94 -21.11
CA PRO A 48 -7.87 -1.61 -21.15
C PRO A 48 -6.99 -0.54 -21.79
N ALA A 49 -5.65 -0.70 -21.70
CA ALA A 49 -4.71 0.27 -22.24
C ALA A 49 -4.73 0.37 -23.78
N PHE A 50 -5.31 -0.62 -24.47
CA PHE A 50 -5.44 -0.66 -25.93
C PHE A 50 -6.86 -0.38 -26.42
N LEU A 51 -7.79 -0.09 -25.49
CA LEU A 51 -9.15 0.28 -25.83
C LEU A 51 -9.31 1.81 -25.85
N PRO A 52 -10.29 2.32 -26.61
CA PRO A 52 -10.62 3.74 -26.58
C PRO A 52 -11.01 4.21 -25.17
N HIS A 53 -10.74 5.48 -24.89
CA HIS A 53 -11.17 6.08 -23.62
C HIS A 53 -12.70 6.06 -23.51
N PRO A 54 -13.24 5.77 -22.31
CA PRO A 54 -14.67 5.88 -22.07
C PRO A 54 -15.13 7.33 -22.25
N HIS A 55 -16.32 7.50 -22.82
CA HIS A 55 -16.97 8.79 -22.86
C HIS A 55 -17.18 9.32 -21.43
N PRO A 56 -17.05 10.62 -21.13
CA PRO A 56 -17.22 11.18 -19.79
C PRO A 56 -18.57 10.84 -19.11
N GLU A 57 -19.62 10.65 -19.92
CA GLU A 57 -20.95 10.24 -19.43
C GLU A 57 -21.15 8.73 -19.35
N ALA A 58 -20.15 7.92 -19.74
CA ALA A 58 -20.26 6.47 -19.67
C ALA A 58 -20.31 6.01 -18.20
N ARG A 59 -21.22 5.06 -17.90
CA ARG A 59 -21.41 4.46 -16.57
C ARG A 59 -21.17 2.95 -16.65
N LEU A 60 -20.65 2.39 -15.56
CA LEU A 60 -20.37 0.97 -15.45
C LEU A 60 -21.68 0.16 -15.34
N PHE A 61 -22.57 0.59 -14.47
CA PHE A 61 -23.88 -0.01 -14.25
C PHE A 61 -24.93 0.90 -14.87
N SER A 62 -25.64 0.46 -15.88
CA SER A 62 -26.68 1.25 -16.52
C SER A 62 -27.93 1.30 -15.64
N GLY A 63 -28.15 2.41 -14.95
CA GLY A 63 -29.48 2.98 -14.70
C GLY A 63 -30.42 2.35 -13.68
N ASP A 64 -30.07 1.27 -12.95
CA ASP A 64 -31.02 0.61 -12.05
C ASP A 64 -30.98 1.09 -10.57
N PHE A 65 -30.01 1.89 -10.22
CA PHE A 65 -30.03 2.59 -8.93
C PHE A 65 -30.68 3.96 -9.07
N GLY A 66 -31.99 3.96 -9.37
CA GLY A 66 -32.86 5.12 -9.46
C GLY A 66 -32.16 6.42 -9.87
N ALA A 67 -32.41 6.88 -11.09
CA ALA A 67 -31.99 8.19 -11.55
C ALA A 67 -32.62 9.26 -10.64
N SER A 68 -32.03 9.48 -9.48
CA SER A 68 -32.35 10.59 -8.58
C SER A 68 -31.11 11.46 -8.43
N SER A 69 -31.02 12.50 -9.27
CA SER A 69 -30.71 13.86 -8.86
C SER A 69 -29.55 14.07 -7.88
N PHE A 70 -28.33 13.59 -8.16
CA PHE A 70 -27.10 14.06 -7.50
C PHE A 70 -25.97 14.40 -8.48
N VAL A 71 -26.29 14.48 -9.75
CA VAL A 71 -25.43 15.10 -10.73
C VAL A 71 -26.25 16.26 -11.21
N ASP A 72 -25.92 17.38 -10.70
CA ASP A 72 -25.97 18.67 -11.32
C ASP A 72 -26.04 19.66 -10.19
N GLY A 73 -24.92 20.28 -9.88
CA GLY A 73 -25.03 21.67 -9.49
C GLY A 73 -25.86 22.28 -10.57
N GLU A 74 -27.01 22.81 -10.21
CA GLU A 74 -27.94 23.48 -11.15
C GLU A 74 -27.10 24.33 -12.10
N ALA A 75 -27.02 23.90 -13.37
CA ALA A 75 -26.41 24.72 -14.38
C ALA A 75 -27.27 25.98 -14.45
N CYS A 76 -26.81 27.04 -13.83
CA CYS A 76 -27.47 28.33 -13.87
C CYS A 76 -27.01 29.06 -15.13
N ALA A 77 -27.94 29.70 -15.82
CA ALA A 77 -27.63 30.69 -16.81
C ALA A 77 -26.79 31.83 -16.18
N PRO A 78 -26.09 32.66 -16.96
CA PRO A 78 -25.27 33.78 -16.43
C PRO A 78 -26.06 34.78 -15.56
N ASP A 79 -27.39 34.75 -15.63
CA ASP A 79 -28.32 35.56 -14.84
C ASP A 79 -28.78 34.89 -13.54
N GLY A 80 -28.24 33.68 -13.21
CA GLY A 80 -28.58 32.91 -11.99
C GLY A 80 -29.90 32.14 -12.10
N THR A 81 -30.56 32.10 -13.23
CA THR A 81 -31.78 31.29 -13.42
C THR A 81 -31.41 29.81 -13.62
N PRO A 82 -32.09 28.83 -12.93
CA PRO A 82 -31.90 27.42 -13.20
C PRO A 82 -32.24 27.10 -14.65
N LEU A 83 -31.31 26.52 -15.39
CA LEU A 83 -31.58 25.99 -16.71
C LEU A 83 -32.57 24.82 -16.62
N PRO A 84 -33.59 24.73 -17.49
CA PRO A 84 -34.50 23.60 -17.49
C PRO A 84 -33.72 22.29 -17.64
N PRO A 85 -34.15 21.20 -16.98
CA PRO A 85 -33.53 19.89 -17.13
C PRO A 85 -33.43 19.57 -18.63
N GLN A 86 -32.22 19.41 -19.14
CA GLN A 86 -32.08 18.93 -20.52
C GLN A 86 -32.43 17.44 -20.48
N ASP A 87 -33.55 17.08 -21.09
CA ASP A 87 -33.94 15.69 -21.39
C ASP A 87 -32.95 15.06 -22.40
N LYS A 88 -31.68 14.96 -22.02
CA LYS A 88 -30.70 14.15 -22.76
C LYS A 88 -30.98 12.71 -22.42
N ALA A 89 -31.31 11.90 -23.40
CA ALA A 89 -31.32 10.45 -23.22
C ALA A 89 -30.00 9.99 -22.58
N PRO A 90 -30.06 9.16 -21.55
CA PRO A 90 -28.82 8.70 -20.85
C PRO A 90 -27.88 8.08 -21.88
N TYR A 91 -26.59 8.46 -21.81
CA TYR A 91 -25.57 7.92 -22.69
C TYR A 91 -25.45 6.38 -22.49
N ALA A 92 -25.68 5.65 -23.58
CA ALA A 92 -25.56 4.19 -23.58
C ALA A 92 -24.10 3.79 -23.78
N ALA A 93 -23.39 3.53 -22.67
CA ALA A 93 -22.00 3.10 -22.72
C ALA A 93 -21.81 1.85 -23.58
N GLN A 94 -20.83 1.88 -24.47
CA GLN A 94 -20.47 0.76 -25.33
C GLN A 94 -19.74 -0.33 -24.51
N TRP A 95 -19.68 -1.57 -25.03
CA TRP A 95 -19.08 -2.69 -24.30
C TRP A 95 -17.60 -2.47 -23.91
N HIS A 96 -16.82 -1.81 -24.77
CA HIS A 96 -15.43 -1.52 -24.50
C HIS A 96 -15.25 -0.47 -23.41
N GLU A 97 -16.12 0.56 -23.36
CA GLU A 97 -16.12 1.57 -22.31
C GLU A 97 -16.45 0.96 -20.95
N ARG A 98 -17.48 0.11 -20.90
CA ARG A 98 -17.82 -0.65 -19.67
C ARG A 98 -16.68 -1.55 -19.23
N LEU A 99 -15.95 -2.16 -20.17
CA LEU A 99 -14.79 -2.99 -19.83
C LEU A 99 -13.65 -2.18 -19.22
N VAL A 100 -13.36 -0.99 -19.76
CA VAL A 100 -12.34 -0.08 -19.19
C VAL A 100 -12.75 0.36 -17.78
N LEU A 101 -13.99 0.83 -17.61
CA LEU A 101 -14.51 1.25 -16.29
C LEU A 101 -14.51 0.09 -15.28
N LEU A 102 -14.92 -1.11 -15.70
CA LEU A 102 -14.90 -2.30 -14.86
C LEU A 102 -13.47 -2.66 -14.44
N ALA A 103 -12.52 -2.62 -15.36
CA ALA A 103 -11.12 -2.91 -15.05
C ALA A 103 -10.52 -1.90 -14.06
N GLN A 104 -10.80 -0.61 -14.25
CA GLN A 104 -10.38 0.44 -13.31
C GLN A 104 -11.02 0.26 -11.93
N TYR A 105 -12.33 0.02 -11.89
CA TYR A 105 -13.03 -0.25 -10.63
C TYR A 105 -12.48 -1.47 -9.91
N LEU A 106 -12.31 -2.59 -10.60
CA LEU A 106 -11.78 -3.82 -10.01
C LEU A 106 -10.34 -3.64 -9.56
N PHE A 107 -9.49 -2.98 -10.35
CA PHE A 107 -8.08 -2.86 -10.03
C PHE A 107 -7.82 -1.82 -8.92
N TRP A 108 -8.32 -0.61 -9.06
CA TRP A 108 -8.07 0.46 -8.10
C TRP A 108 -9.06 0.44 -6.93
N GLY A 109 -10.33 0.18 -7.20
CA GLY A 109 -11.39 0.22 -6.19
C GLY A 109 -11.50 -1.04 -5.34
N VAL A 110 -11.19 -2.22 -5.86
CA VAL A 110 -11.36 -3.49 -5.15
C VAL A 110 -10.02 -4.13 -4.80
N TRP A 111 -9.15 -4.32 -5.78
CA TRP A 111 -7.89 -5.05 -5.61
C TRP A 111 -6.97 -4.38 -4.57
N TRP A 112 -6.68 -3.09 -4.71
CA TRP A 112 -5.74 -2.41 -3.82
C TRP A 112 -6.23 -2.28 -2.37
N PRO A 113 -7.48 -1.88 -2.08
CA PRO A 113 -8.02 -1.97 -0.71
C PRO A 113 -7.96 -3.37 -0.13
N PHE A 114 -8.31 -4.40 -0.93
CA PHE A 114 -8.21 -5.80 -0.51
C PHE A 114 -6.76 -6.22 -0.21
N VAL A 115 -5.79 -5.79 -1.00
CA VAL A 115 -4.36 -6.03 -0.74
C VAL A 115 -3.96 -5.52 0.63
N ILE A 116 -4.28 -4.27 0.96
CA ILE A 116 -3.95 -3.68 2.27
C ILE A 116 -4.59 -4.46 3.42
N LEU A 117 -5.88 -4.79 3.30
CA LEU A 117 -6.58 -5.60 4.32
C LEU A 117 -5.95 -6.98 4.47
N SER A 118 -5.63 -7.65 3.34
CA SER A 118 -5.01 -8.98 3.38
C SER A 118 -3.66 -8.96 4.11
N ILE A 119 -2.87 -7.90 3.94
CA ILE A 119 -1.59 -7.74 4.64
C ILE A 119 -1.81 -7.50 6.14
N LEU A 120 -2.76 -6.66 6.51
CA LEU A 120 -3.06 -6.38 7.93
C LEU A 120 -3.54 -7.62 8.68
N PHE A 121 -4.32 -8.50 8.04
CA PHE A 121 -4.90 -9.67 8.69
C PHE A 121 -4.10 -10.97 8.51
N MET A 122 -3.46 -11.17 7.36
CA MET A 122 -2.79 -12.44 7.02
C MET A 122 -1.29 -12.26 6.80
N GLY A 123 -0.71 -11.09 7.12
CA GLY A 123 0.68 -10.79 6.81
C GLY A 123 0.93 -10.76 5.31
N ARG A 124 2.14 -11.00 4.89
CA ARG A 124 2.54 -10.90 3.47
C ARG A 124 2.12 -12.10 2.61
N VAL A 125 0.99 -12.74 2.91
CA VAL A 125 0.44 -13.84 2.08
C VAL A 125 0.18 -13.36 0.65
N TRP A 126 -0.21 -12.10 0.47
CA TRP A 126 -0.29 -11.47 -0.84
C TRP A 126 1.00 -11.63 -1.63
N CYS A 127 2.14 -11.22 -1.06
CA CYS A 127 3.44 -11.35 -1.71
C CYS A 127 3.83 -12.81 -2.00
N GLY A 128 3.40 -13.74 -1.14
CA GLY A 128 3.76 -15.16 -1.24
C GLY A 128 2.95 -15.94 -2.24
N VAL A 129 1.64 -15.65 -2.33
CA VAL A 129 0.66 -16.48 -3.03
C VAL A 129 -0.06 -15.74 -4.16
N LEU A 130 -0.37 -14.45 -4.00
CA LEU A 130 -1.28 -13.74 -4.89
C LEU A 130 -0.60 -12.68 -5.77
N CYS A 131 0.67 -12.31 -5.52
CA CYS A 131 1.33 -11.23 -6.23
C CYS A 131 1.76 -11.65 -7.65
N PRO A 132 1.25 -11.01 -8.73
CA PRO A 132 1.59 -11.34 -10.11
C PRO A 132 3.07 -11.04 -10.42
N GLU A 133 3.60 -9.91 -10.02
CA GLU A 133 5.02 -9.57 -10.23
C GLU A 133 5.95 -10.55 -9.51
N GLY A 134 5.57 -10.98 -8.29
CA GLY A 134 6.32 -11.99 -7.54
C GLY A 134 6.36 -13.34 -8.24
N ALA A 135 5.26 -13.74 -8.87
CA ALA A 135 5.16 -14.98 -9.65
C ALA A 135 6.00 -14.90 -10.93
N LEU A 136 5.87 -13.81 -11.69
CA LEU A 136 6.61 -13.58 -12.94
C LEU A 136 8.12 -13.45 -12.70
N ALA A 137 8.54 -12.68 -11.68
CA ALA A 137 9.96 -12.56 -11.31
C ALA A 137 10.56 -13.91 -10.90
N GLU A 138 9.81 -14.74 -10.16
CA GLU A 138 10.25 -16.09 -9.79
C GLU A 138 10.33 -17.02 -11.00
N PHE A 139 9.33 -16.99 -11.88
CA PHE A 139 9.33 -17.76 -13.11
C PHE A 139 10.56 -17.41 -13.99
N ALA A 140 10.78 -16.13 -14.24
CA ALA A 140 11.94 -15.65 -14.99
C ALA A 140 13.27 -16.07 -14.35
N SER A 141 13.33 -16.06 -13.02
CA SER A 141 14.53 -16.41 -12.27
C SER A 141 14.93 -17.89 -12.38
N ARG A 142 13.98 -18.79 -12.66
CA ARG A 142 14.26 -20.23 -12.87
C ARG A 142 14.96 -20.50 -14.18
N HIS A 143 14.74 -19.63 -15.20
CA HIS A 143 15.30 -19.74 -16.54
C HIS A 143 16.40 -18.70 -16.79
N GLY A 144 16.82 -17.98 -15.76
CA GLY A 144 17.71 -16.84 -15.86
C GLY A 144 19.18 -17.18 -15.71
N ARG A 145 20.00 -16.12 -15.84
CA ARG A 145 21.49 -16.21 -15.79
C ARG A 145 22.03 -16.42 -14.38
N GLY A 146 21.27 -16.14 -13.34
CA GLY A 146 21.66 -16.33 -11.95
C GLY A 146 22.95 -15.65 -11.53
N ARG A 147 23.20 -14.43 -12.03
CA ARG A 147 24.39 -13.63 -11.68
C ARG A 147 24.41 -13.29 -10.20
N ALA A 148 25.57 -12.98 -9.64
CA ALA A 148 25.70 -12.47 -8.28
C ALA A 148 24.94 -11.15 -8.12
N ILE A 149 24.18 -11.01 -7.03
CA ILE A 149 23.41 -9.79 -6.75
C ILE A 149 24.38 -8.67 -6.37
N PRO A 150 24.47 -7.56 -7.13
CA PRO A 150 25.41 -6.49 -6.88
C PRO A 150 25.12 -5.78 -5.54
N LYS A 151 26.14 -5.15 -4.97
CA LYS A 151 26.04 -4.48 -3.65
C LYS A 151 25.03 -3.33 -3.66
N TRP A 152 24.97 -2.55 -4.74
CA TRP A 152 24.03 -1.43 -4.86
C TRP A 152 22.58 -1.89 -4.83
N LEU A 153 22.26 -3.04 -5.42
CA LEU A 153 20.90 -3.61 -5.44
C LEU A 153 20.47 -4.07 -4.04
N ARG A 154 21.42 -4.43 -3.18
CA ARG A 154 21.17 -4.83 -1.77
C ARG A 154 21.03 -3.66 -0.81
N TRP A 155 21.09 -2.42 -1.30
CA TRP A 155 20.91 -1.24 -0.47
C TRP A 155 19.50 -1.21 0.16
N GLY A 156 19.42 -1.08 1.48
CA GLY A 156 18.17 -1.18 2.24
C GLY A 156 17.22 0.03 2.08
N GLY A 157 17.62 1.09 1.38
CA GLY A 157 16.79 2.26 1.08
C GLY A 157 15.91 2.14 -0.17
N TRP A 158 16.17 1.14 -1.03
CA TRP A 158 15.42 0.98 -2.28
C TRP A 158 13.89 0.92 -2.09
N PRO A 159 13.32 0.17 -1.12
CA PRO A 159 11.87 0.12 -0.96
C PRO A 159 11.27 1.49 -0.64
N PHE A 160 11.98 2.35 0.09
CA PHE A 160 11.55 3.72 0.37
C PHE A 160 11.64 4.58 -0.89
N LEU A 161 12.80 4.61 -1.54
CA LEU A 161 13.02 5.43 -2.73
C LEU A 161 12.07 5.02 -3.87
N ALA A 162 11.94 3.72 -4.14
CA ALA A 162 11.03 3.22 -5.17
C ALA A 162 9.57 3.58 -4.87
N PHE A 163 9.13 3.47 -3.61
CA PHE A 163 7.78 3.89 -3.21
C PHE A 163 7.54 5.38 -3.50
N VAL A 164 8.46 6.25 -3.07
CA VAL A 164 8.35 7.71 -3.28
C VAL A 164 8.30 8.03 -4.77
N LEU A 165 9.27 7.54 -5.55
CA LEU A 165 9.36 7.83 -6.98
C LEU A 165 8.15 7.29 -7.77
N THR A 166 7.70 6.06 -7.48
CA THR A 166 6.53 5.48 -8.15
C THR A 166 5.26 6.25 -7.79
N THR A 167 5.10 6.66 -6.53
CA THR A 167 3.93 7.44 -6.10
C THR A 167 3.92 8.82 -6.76
N LEU A 168 5.02 9.56 -6.74
CA LEU A 168 5.11 10.89 -7.37
C LEU A 168 4.89 10.81 -8.88
N TYR A 169 5.54 9.87 -9.54
CA TYR A 169 5.37 9.70 -10.99
C TYR A 169 3.94 9.27 -11.34
N GLY A 170 3.32 8.43 -10.52
CA GLY A 170 1.91 8.06 -10.68
C GLY A 170 0.94 9.24 -10.65
N GLN A 171 1.24 10.26 -9.82
CA GLN A 171 0.43 11.49 -9.79
C GLN A 171 0.61 12.32 -11.06
N LEU A 172 1.83 12.38 -11.60
CA LEU A 172 2.10 13.17 -12.82
C LEU A 172 1.41 12.63 -14.06
N VAL A 173 1.21 11.32 -14.16
CA VAL A 173 0.61 10.66 -15.33
C VAL A 173 -0.84 10.21 -15.08
N SER A 174 -1.46 10.62 -13.97
CA SER A 174 -2.82 10.23 -13.57
C SER A 174 -3.07 8.72 -13.65
N VAL A 175 -2.18 7.95 -12.99
CA VAL A 175 -2.15 6.47 -13.08
C VAL A 175 -3.46 5.80 -12.68
N TYR A 176 -4.26 6.45 -11.86
CA TYR A 176 -5.54 5.92 -11.36
C TYR A 176 -6.67 6.08 -12.39
N GLU A 177 -6.54 7.04 -13.30
CA GLU A 177 -7.60 7.44 -14.24
C GLU A 177 -7.37 6.87 -15.64
N TYR A 178 -6.10 6.74 -16.07
CA TYR A 178 -5.77 6.33 -17.43
C TYR A 178 -5.12 4.94 -17.49
N PRO A 179 -5.75 4.00 -18.24
CA PRO A 179 -5.21 2.64 -18.37
C PRO A 179 -3.80 2.59 -19.01
N GLN A 180 -3.49 3.52 -19.93
CA GLN A 180 -2.15 3.63 -20.54
C GLN A 180 -1.11 4.00 -19.50
N ALA A 181 -1.41 4.94 -18.61
CA ALA A 181 -0.54 5.33 -17.52
C ALA A 181 -0.37 4.19 -16.50
N ALA A 182 -1.47 3.46 -16.21
CA ALA A 182 -1.42 2.26 -15.39
C ALA A 182 -0.51 1.17 -16.02
N LEU A 183 -0.64 0.91 -17.31
CA LEU A 183 0.24 -0.01 -18.04
C LEU A 183 1.70 0.45 -18.03
N LEU A 184 1.96 1.74 -18.20
CA LEU A 184 3.31 2.30 -18.16
C LEU A 184 4.00 2.01 -16.82
N ILE A 185 3.34 2.31 -15.71
CA ILE A 185 3.93 2.15 -14.37
C ILE A 185 3.96 0.68 -13.93
N LEU A 186 2.83 0.01 -13.99
CA LEU A 186 2.70 -1.36 -13.51
C LEU A 186 3.34 -2.36 -14.47
N GLY A 187 3.17 -2.16 -15.77
CA GLY A 187 3.84 -2.94 -16.81
C GLY A 187 5.35 -2.72 -16.78
N GLY A 188 5.80 -1.48 -16.64
CA GLY A 188 7.22 -1.15 -16.46
C GLY A 188 7.83 -1.80 -15.22
N SER A 189 7.14 -1.74 -14.07
CA SER A 189 7.52 -2.45 -12.85
C SER A 189 7.59 -3.97 -13.07
N THR A 190 6.62 -4.53 -13.76
CA THR A 190 6.57 -5.97 -14.09
C THR A 190 7.74 -6.38 -14.99
N VAL A 191 8.04 -5.59 -16.03
CA VAL A 191 9.20 -5.84 -16.91
C VAL A 191 10.51 -5.76 -16.11
N ALA A 192 10.65 -4.76 -15.24
CA ALA A 192 11.82 -4.65 -14.36
C ALA A 192 11.93 -5.85 -13.40
N ALA A 193 10.81 -6.32 -12.85
CA ALA A 193 10.76 -7.49 -11.97
C ALA A 193 11.21 -8.77 -12.70
N VAL A 194 10.76 -8.97 -13.95
CA VAL A 194 11.17 -10.08 -14.83
C VAL A 194 12.65 -9.97 -15.16
N ALA A 195 13.14 -8.80 -15.55
CA ALA A 195 14.55 -8.58 -15.91
C ALA A 195 15.48 -8.84 -14.71
N VAL A 196 15.16 -8.30 -13.53
CA VAL A 196 15.93 -8.53 -12.29
C VAL A 196 15.87 -10.00 -11.87
N GLY A 197 14.70 -10.63 -11.98
CA GLY A 197 14.53 -12.06 -11.72
C GLY A 197 15.42 -12.90 -12.64
N TRP A 198 15.39 -12.65 -13.95
CA TRP A 198 16.20 -13.34 -14.95
C TRP A 198 17.70 -13.15 -14.76
N LEU A 199 18.14 -11.92 -14.45
CA LEU A 199 19.55 -11.63 -14.26
C LEU A 199 20.14 -12.24 -12.99
N TYR A 200 19.42 -12.15 -11.84
CA TYR A 200 19.99 -12.39 -10.51
C TYR A 200 19.28 -13.48 -9.70
N GLY A 201 18.16 -14.01 -10.15
CA GLY A 201 17.22 -14.71 -9.29
C GLY A 201 17.58 -16.12 -8.83
N ARG A 202 18.07 -17.03 -9.69
CA ARG A 202 18.27 -18.47 -9.38
C ARG A 202 17.10 -19.13 -8.67
N GLY A 203 15.86 -18.98 -9.16
CA GLY A 203 14.65 -19.47 -8.52
C GLY A 203 14.20 -18.66 -7.31
N LYS A 204 14.72 -17.44 -7.11
CA LYS A 204 14.42 -16.56 -5.96
C LYS A 204 13.80 -15.23 -6.41
N ARG A 205 13.05 -14.61 -5.51
CA ARG A 205 12.35 -13.33 -5.72
C ARG A 205 13.23 -12.14 -5.34
N VAL A 206 14.29 -11.89 -6.11
CA VAL A 206 15.25 -10.80 -5.87
C VAL A 206 14.57 -9.43 -5.94
N TRP A 207 13.70 -9.21 -6.94
CA TRP A 207 12.90 -7.99 -7.08
C TRP A 207 12.12 -7.68 -5.81
N CYS A 208 11.28 -8.61 -5.36
CA CYS A 208 10.45 -8.45 -4.17
C CYS A 208 11.25 -8.22 -2.88
N ARG A 209 12.48 -8.71 -2.84
CA ARG A 209 13.37 -8.56 -1.67
C ARG A 209 13.96 -7.15 -1.58
N TYR A 210 14.35 -6.56 -2.72
CA TYR A 210 15.20 -5.38 -2.72
C TYR A 210 14.59 -4.15 -3.40
N LEU A 211 13.84 -4.30 -4.48
CA LEU A 211 13.45 -3.18 -5.35
C LEU A 211 11.95 -2.88 -5.39
N CYS A 212 11.08 -3.86 -5.09
CA CYS A 212 9.64 -3.69 -5.21
C CYS A 212 9.15 -2.46 -4.41
N PRO A 213 8.47 -1.50 -5.03
CA PRO A 213 8.04 -0.25 -4.39
C PRO A 213 7.15 -0.46 -3.17
N VAL A 214 6.25 -1.44 -3.22
CA VAL A 214 5.29 -1.71 -2.14
C VAL A 214 5.82 -2.71 -1.10
N SER A 215 6.98 -3.34 -1.33
CA SER A 215 7.52 -4.36 -0.43
C SER A 215 7.78 -3.81 0.98
N GLY A 216 8.28 -2.57 1.09
CA GLY A 216 8.51 -1.91 2.37
C GLY A 216 7.22 -1.59 3.12
N VAL A 217 6.21 -1.10 2.42
CA VAL A 217 4.85 -0.82 2.96
C VAL A 217 4.25 -2.10 3.52
N PHE A 218 4.24 -3.17 2.74
CA PHE A 218 3.70 -4.46 3.14
C PHE A 218 4.49 -5.09 4.32
N ALA A 219 5.80 -4.87 4.35
CA ALA A 219 6.64 -5.31 5.45
C ALA A 219 6.26 -4.63 6.79
N LEU A 220 6.00 -3.32 6.75
CA LEU A 220 5.56 -2.56 7.92
C LEU A 220 4.17 -3.01 8.39
N LEU A 221 3.20 -3.05 7.48
CA LEU A 221 1.82 -3.45 7.81
C LEU A 221 1.74 -4.89 8.35
N ALA A 222 2.54 -5.81 7.83
CA ALA A 222 2.57 -7.20 8.30
C ALA A 222 3.03 -7.36 9.76
N ARG A 223 3.65 -6.35 10.37
CA ARG A 223 4.06 -6.40 11.78
C ARG A 223 2.86 -6.52 12.75
N VAL A 224 1.72 -5.96 12.36
CA VAL A 224 0.46 -6.07 13.14
C VAL A 224 -0.43 -7.24 12.70
N ALA A 225 0.02 -8.08 11.78
CA ALA A 225 -0.76 -9.23 11.35
C ALA A 225 -0.85 -10.30 12.45
N PRO A 226 -2.07 -10.82 12.73
CA PRO A 226 -2.28 -11.86 13.74
C PRO A 226 -1.78 -13.25 13.30
N VAL A 227 -1.44 -13.43 12.02
CA VAL A 227 -0.98 -14.71 11.46
C VAL A 227 0.45 -14.58 10.94
N HIS A 228 1.32 -15.50 11.31
CA HIS A 228 2.73 -15.52 10.91
C HIS A 228 3.33 -16.92 10.95
N PHE A 229 4.46 -17.13 10.26
CA PHE A 229 5.26 -18.33 10.43
C PHE A 229 6.16 -18.17 11.67
N ARG A 230 5.94 -19.03 12.65
CA ARG A 230 6.76 -19.15 13.87
C ARG A 230 7.89 -20.15 13.64
N ILE A 231 9.07 -19.83 14.15
CA ILE A 231 10.23 -20.72 14.13
C ILE A 231 10.59 -21.09 15.56
N ASP A 232 10.58 -22.39 15.83
CA ASP A 232 11.14 -22.96 17.05
C ASP A 232 12.61 -23.30 16.81
N ARG A 233 13.50 -22.48 17.38
CA ARG A 233 14.95 -22.66 17.21
C ARG A 233 15.45 -23.89 17.92
N ALA A 234 14.88 -24.26 19.08
CA ALA A 234 15.29 -25.45 19.82
C ALA A 234 14.94 -26.70 19.01
N ALA A 235 13.72 -26.80 18.46
CA ALA A 235 13.32 -27.87 17.56
C ALA A 235 14.19 -27.91 16.29
N TRP A 236 14.53 -26.72 15.74
CA TRP A 236 15.41 -26.64 14.56
C TRP A 236 16.80 -27.25 14.81
N ASP A 237 17.40 -26.97 15.96
CA ASP A 237 18.77 -27.42 16.29
C ASP A 237 18.83 -28.85 16.80
N SER A 238 17.77 -29.34 17.45
CA SER A 238 17.68 -30.71 17.95
C SER A 238 17.22 -31.73 16.89
N HIS A 239 16.89 -31.31 15.68
CA HIS A 239 16.38 -32.23 14.67
C HIS A 239 17.41 -33.26 14.26
N PRO A 240 17.12 -34.56 14.43
CA PRO A 240 18.05 -35.65 14.12
C PRO A 240 18.12 -35.84 12.61
N GLY A 241 19.21 -35.55 11.99
CA GLY A 241 19.43 -35.86 10.59
C GLY A 241 19.63 -34.68 9.67
N ARG A 242 20.14 -34.96 8.47
CA ARG A 242 20.36 -33.96 7.41
C ARG A 242 19.05 -33.70 6.66
N THR A 243 18.66 -32.44 6.60
CA THR A 243 17.52 -31.99 5.78
C THR A 243 18.01 -31.14 4.63
N ALA A 244 17.24 -31.14 3.52
CA ALA A 244 17.52 -30.22 2.41
C ALA A 244 17.45 -28.77 2.88
N ALA A 245 18.19 -27.87 2.23
CA ALA A 245 18.13 -26.45 2.53
C ALA A 245 16.70 -25.91 2.29
N VAL A 246 16.28 -24.97 3.14
CA VAL A 246 14.96 -24.34 3.00
C VAL A 246 14.87 -23.57 1.69
N ASP A 247 13.87 -23.88 0.87
CA ASP A 247 13.54 -23.11 -0.34
C ASP A 247 12.78 -21.83 0.02
N CYS A 248 13.49 -20.81 0.52
CA CYS A 248 12.90 -19.51 0.80
C CYS A 248 12.94 -18.61 -0.45
N ALA A 249 11.79 -18.29 -1.01
CA ALA A 249 11.69 -17.45 -2.21
C ALA A 249 12.27 -16.04 -2.02
N PRO A 250 11.99 -15.31 -0.91
CA PRO A 250 12.55 -13.98 -0.66
C PRO A 250 13.97 -13.96 -0.07
N LEU A 251 14.75 -15.01 -0.20
CA LEU A 251 16.16 -15.08 0.24
C LEU A 251 16.36 -14.79 1.75
N LEU A 252 15.47 -15.29 2.60
CA LEU A 252 15.61 -15.14 4.05
C LEU A 252 16.40 -16.28 4.68
N ASP A 253 17.15 -15.94 5.70
CA ASP A 253 17.59 -16.93 6.69
C ASP A 253 16.39 -17.25 7.60
N VAL A 254 15.71 -18.36 7.30
CA VAL A 254 14.47 -18.75 7.99
C VAL A 254 14.76 -19.04 9.46
N LYS A 255 15.88 -19.68 9.78
CA LYS A 255 16.26 -20.02 11.16
C LYS A 255 16.34 -18.77 12.07
N HIS A 256 16.88 -17.67 11.53
CA HIS A 256 17.11 -16.43 12.28
C HIS A 256 16.05 -15.36 12.04
N MET A 257 14.94 -15.71 11.38
CA MET A 257 13.82 -14.79 11.18
C MET A 257 13.21 -14.38 12.53
N THR A 258 13.09 -13.05 12.73
CA THR A 258 12.58 -12.48 13.99
C THR A 258 11.36 -11.61 13.81
N SER A 259 10.92 -11.37 12.56
CA SER A 259 9.84 -10.46 12.22
C SER A 259 8.99 -10.99 11.07
N ALA A 260 7.68 -10.84 11.19
CA ALA A 260 6.74 -11.12 10.09
C ALA A 260 6.95 -10.20 8.88
N ALA A 261 7.54 -9.02 9.08
CA ALA A 261 7.89 -8.08 8.03
C ALA A 261 8.75 -8.68 6.91
N GLN A 262 9.57 -9.67 7.25
CA GLN A 262 10.50 -10.29 6.30
C GLN A 262 9.87 -11.44 5.51
N CYS A 263 8.92 -12.18 6.10
CA CYS A 263 8.34 -13.40 5.54
C CYS A 263 7.23 -13.08 4.53
N HIS A 264 7.31 -13.66 3.34
CA HIS A 264 6.23 -13.56 2.33
C HIS A 264 5.05 -14.52 2.56
N ALA A 265 5.03 -15.25 3.66
CA ALA A 265 3.97 -16.19 4.02
C ALA A 265 3.56 -17.18 2.91
N CYS A 266 4.51 -17.62 2.08
CA CYS A 266 4.27 -18.52 0.95
C CYS A 266 4.13 -20.01 1.33
N GLY A 267 4.29 -20.36 2.59
CA GLY A 267 4.12 -21.73 3.11
C GLY A 267 5.23 -22.75 2.80
N ARG A 268 6.21 -22.42 1.94
CA ARG A 268 7.20 -23.39 1.45
C ARG A 268 8.05 -24.06 2.53
N CYS A 269 8.26 -23.38 3.64
CA CYS A 269 9.07 -23.87 4.76
C CYS A 269 8.23 -24.49 5.89
N SER A 270 6.90 -24.56 5.76
CA SER A 270 6.06 -25.18 6.79
C SER A 270 6.46 -26.64 7.01
N GLY A 271 6.51 -27.08 8.25
CA GLY A 271 6.91 -28.44 8.64
C GLY A 271 8.42 -28.70 8.55
N HIS A 272 9.25 -27.76 8.08
CA HIS A 272 10.67 -27.99 7.97
C HIS A 272 11.29 -28.21 9.36
N ARG A 273 11.95 -29.38 9.53
CA ARG A 273 12.55 -29.87 10.78
C ARG A 273 11.57 -29.89 11.97
N ASP A 274 10.27 -29.97 11.72
CA ASP A 274 9.22 -29.77 12.73
C ASP A 274 9.32 -28.46 13.52
N ALA A 275 10.10 -27.53 13.03
CA ALA A 275 10.46 -26.26 13.66
C ALA A 275 9.73 -25.05 13.08
N VAL A 276 9.09 -25.17 11.92
CA VAL A 276 8.43 -24.06 11.24
C VAL A 276 6.94 -24.34 11.11
N GLU A 277 6.11 -23.49 11.71
CA GLU A 277 4.66 -23.64 11.67
C GLU A 277 3.94 -22.30 11.42
N LEU A 278 2.81 -22.34 10.72
CA LEU A 278 1.91 -21.19 10.64
C LEU A 278 1.13 -21.09 11.95
N SER A 279 1.21 -19.94 12.60
CA SER A 279 0.72 -19.75 13.97
C SER A 279 -0.01 -18.41 14.11
N ALA A 280 -0.96 -18.35 15.05
CA ALA A 280 -1.56 -17.10 15.47
C ALA A 280 -0.68 -16.40 16.52
N ARG A 281 -0.73 -15.07 16.52
CA ARG A 281 -0.10 -14.23 17.56
C ARG A 281 -1.00 -13.04 17.86
N SER A 282 -0.75 -12.36 18.97
CA SER A 282 -1.33 -11.04 19.18
C SER A 282 -0.84 -10.07 18.10
N PRO A 283 -1.73 -9.29 17.46
CA PRO A 283 -1.32 -8.29 16.47
C PRO A 283 -0.37 -7.22 17.04
N ASN A 284 -0.36 -7.06 18.37
CA ASN A 284 0.47 -6.09 19.06
C ASN A 284 1.87 -6.62 19.40
N ALA A 285 2.07 -7.94 19.41
CA ALA A 285 3.25 -8.60 19.99
C ALA A 285 4.56 -8.14 19.37
N GLU A 286 4.63 -7.95 18.05
CA GLU A 286 5.87 -7.57 17.40
C GLU A 286 6.23 -6.10 17.66
N VAL A 287 5.23 -5.21 17.71
CA VAL A 287 5.44 -3.79 18.03
C VAL A 287 5.83 -3.64 19.49
N LEU A 288 5.09 -4.28 20.41
CA LEU A 288 5.36 -4.21 21.86
C LEU A 288 6.68 -4.86 22.29
N ALA A 289 7.26 -5.71 21.46
CA ALA A 289 8.61 -6.23 21.70
C ALA A 289 9.70 -5.14 21.71
N GLY A 290 9.39 -3.90 21.35
CA GLY A 290 10.27 -2.73 21.41
C GLY A 290 11.50 -2.81 20.51
N LYS A 291 11.52 -3.74 19.54
CA LYS A 291 12.66 -3.90 18.63
C LYS A 291 12.76 -2.75 17.66
N THR A 292 13.96 -2.18 17.57
CA THR A 292 14.25 -1.06 16.66
C THR A 292 14.28 -1.56 15.22
N PRO A 293 13.43 -0.98 14.32
CA PRO A 293 13.48 -1.28 12.88
C PRO A 293 14.71 -0.62 12.23
N ARG A 294 14.96 -0.95 10.97
CA ARG A 294 15.96 -0.22 10.18
C ARG A 294 15.51 1.23 9.98
N THR A 295 16.47 2.15 9.91
CA THR A 295 16.16 3.57 9.67
C THR A 295 15.34 3.79 8.41
N SER A 296 15.65 3.08 7.32
CA SER A 296 14.88 3.15 6.07
C SER A 296 13.42 2.70 6.22
N GLU A 297 13.12 1.72 7.09
CA GLU A 297 11.75 1.29 7.39
C GLU A 297 10.99 2.37 8.18
N ALA A 298 11.63 2.98 9.18
CA ALA A 298 11.01 4.06 9.95
C ALA A 298 10.80 5.33 9.10
N LEU A 299 11.76 5.67 8.22
CA LEU A 299 11.60 6.77 7.27
C LEU A 299 10.50 6.51 6.24
N LEU A 300 10.38 5.27 5.74
CA LEU A 300 9.26 4.88 4.87
C LEU A 300 7.91 5.06 5.57
N LEU A 301 7.81 4.70 6.86
CA LEU A 301 6.58 4.89 7.62
C LEU A 301 6.23 6.38 7.76
N VAL A 302 7.20 7.20 8.21
CA VAL A 302 6.98 8.61 8.55
C VAL A 302 6.87 9.48 7.30
N PHE A 303 7.83 9.42 6.39
CA PHE A 303 7.87 10.29 5.21
C PHE A 303 7.20 9.66 3.98
N GLY A 304 7.25 8.34 3.82
CA GLY A 304 6.59 7.66 2.71
C GLY A 304 5.09 7.52 2.95
N MET A 305 4.70 6.74 3.95
CA MET A 305 3.29 6.36 4.14
C MET A 305 2.46 7.46 4.81
N LEU A 306 3.01 8.19 5.80
CA LEU A 306 2.34 9.33 6.44
C LEU A 306 2.64 10.67 5.77
N GLY A 307 3.65 10.74 4.92
CA GLY A 307 3.99 11.94 4.19
C GLY A 307 3.51 11.88 2.74
N VAL A 308 4.28 11.20 1.87
CA VAL A 308 4.05 11.15 0.41
C VAL A 308 2.68 10.59 0.06
N ALA A 309 2.26 9.47 0.69
CA ALA A 309 0.95 8.90 0.35
C ALA A 309 -0.21 9.82 0.74
N ILE A 310 -0.16 10.47 1.92
CA ILE A 310 -1.19 11.45 2.30
C ILE A 310 -1.16 12.66 1.36
N GLY A 311 0.02 13.20 1.03
CA GLY A 311 0.15 14.28 0.06
C GLY A 311 -0.44 13.93 -1.32
N ALA A 312 -0.25 12.68 -1.75
CA ALA A 312 -0.81 12.16 -3.00
C ALA A 312 -2.36 12.04 -2.97
N PHE A 313 -2.96 11.79 -1.81
CA PHE A 313 -4.43 11.83 -1.67
C PHE A 313 -4.97 13.26 -1.49
N GLN A 314 -4.14 14.17 -1.00
CA GLN A 314 -4.58 15.53 -0.67
C GLN A 314 -4.62 16.46 -1.87
N TRP A 315 -3.65 16.44 -2.77
CA TRP A 315 -3.49 17.47 -3.79
C TRP A 315 -4.71 17.60 -4.70
N THR A 316 -5.41 16.50 -5.01
CA THR A 316 -6.59 16.48 -5.88
C THR A 316 -7.84 17.13 -5.26
N VAL A 317 -7.90 17.19 -3.93
CA VAL A 317 -9.05 17.73 -3.19
C VAL A 317 -8.72 19.01 -2.41
N SER A 318 -7.45 19.42 -2.39
CA SER A 318 -6.97 20.53 -1.57
C SER A 318 -7.27 21.90 -2.14
N PRO A 319 -8.04 22.74 -1.44
CA PRO A 319 -8.22 24.13 -1.84
C PRO A 319 -6.91 24.94 -1.83
N TRP A 320 -5.94 24.51 -1.00
CA TRP A 320 -4.63 25.15 -0.95
C TRP A 320 -3.80 24.88 -2.21
N PHE A 321 -3.92 23.69 -2.80
CA PHE A 321 -3.29 23.38 -4.07
C PHE A 321 -3.87 24.25 -5.19
N VAL A 322 -5.20 24.38 -5.25
CA VAL A 322 -5.88 25.24 -6.23
C VAL A 322 -5.44 26.71 -6.11
N ALA A 323 -5.43 27.23 -4.88
CA ALA A 323 -4.98 28.61 -4.63
C ALA A 323 -3.50 28.83 -4.98
N LEU A 324 -2.63 27.83 -4.69
CA LEU A 324 -1.22 27.88 -5.05
C LEU A 324 -1.03 27.89 -6.56
N ARG A 325 -1.74 27.03 -7.28
CA ARG A 325 -1.73 26.95 -8.75
C ARG A 325 -2.14 28.25 -9.37
N GLN A 326 -3.26 28.83 -8.91
CA GLN A 326 -3.77 30.09 -9.42
C GLN A 326 -2.78 31.23 -9.22
N ARG A 327 -2.26 31.43 -8.00
CA ARG A 327 -1.27 32.46 -7.70
C ARG A 327 0.03 32.28 -8.50
N ALA A 328 0.49 31.06 -8.68
CA ALA A 328 1.68 30.78 -9.47
C ALA A 328 1.46 31.10 -10.96
N ALA A 329 0.28 30.78 -11.50
CA ALA A 329 -0.08 31.11 -12.87
C ALA A 329 -0.17 32.62 -13.08
N GLU A 330 -0.84 33.35 -12.18
CA GLU A 330 -0.95 34.81 -12.19
C GLU A 330 0.45 35.47 -12.17
N TRP A 331 1.31 35.01 -11.26
CA TRP A 331 2.69 35.49 -11.13
C TRP A 331 3.55 35.28 -12.40
N LEU A 332 3.35 34.16 -13.12
CA LEU A 332 4.02 33.88 -14.39
C LEU A 332 3.50 34.79 -15.51
N VAL A 333 2.18 34.97 -15.61
CA VAL A 333 1.55 35.83 -16.60
C VAL A 333 1.99 37.30 -16.42
N GLU A 334 2.00 37.82 -15.20
CA GLU A 334 2.49 39.17 -14.89
C GLU A 334 3.96 39.42 -15.33
N ARG A 335 4.76 38.34 -15.43
CA ARG A 335 6.17 38.39 -15.85
C ARG A 335 6.39 37.98 -17.30
N GLU A 336 5.31 37.77 -18.04
CA GLU A 336 5.34 37.33 -19.45
C GLU A 336 6.10 35.99 -19.65
N VAL A 337 6.08 35.09 -18.63
CA VAL A 337 6.74 33.79 -18.67
C VAL A 337 5.69 32.71 -18.95
N PHE A 338 5.44 32.40 -20.20
CA PHE A 338 4.35 31.52 -20.61
C PHE A 338 4.71 30.05 -20.76
N TRP A 339 6.00 29.69 -20.96
CA TRP A 339 6.40 28.30 -21.20
C TRP A 339 5.95 27.30 -20.11
N PRO A 340 5.85 27.65 -18.78
CA PRO A 340 5.38 26.69 -17.80
C PRO A 340 3.89 26.42 -17.89
N LEU A 341 3.13 27.31 -18.55
CA LEU A 341 1.70 27.23 -18.77
C LEU A 341 1.36 26.40 -20.02
N GLU A 342 2.35 25.99 -20.80
CA GLU A 342 2.11 25.15 -21.96
C GLU A 342 1.80 23.70 -21.55
N ALA A 343 0.82 23.10 -22.24
CA ALA A 343 0.41 21.71 -22.06
C ALA A 343 0.93 20.86 -23.23
N ASN A 344 2.23 20.86 -23.48
CA ASN A 344 2.87 20.22 -24.62
C ASN A 344 3.79 19.02 -24.21
N ALA A 345 3.71 18.61 -22.95
CA ALA A 345 4.45 17.45 -22.47
C ALA A 345 3.83 16.15 -23.04
N PRO A 346 4.65 15.12 -23.32
CA PRO A 346 4.12 13.82 -23.75
C PRO A 346 3.39 13.13 -22.58
N TRP A 347 2.31 12.39 -22.89
CA TRP A 347 1.44 11.72 -21.90
C TRP A 347 2.17 10.78 -20.91
N TRP A 348 3.28 10.24 -21.30
CA TRP A 348 4.11 9.39 -20.43
C TRP A 348 4.96 10.18 -19.42
N LEU A 349 5.03 11.49 -19.54
CA LEU A 349 5.74 12.37 -18.61
C LEU A 349 4.77 13.17 -17.73
N LEU A 350 3.74 13.77 -18.35
CA LEU A 350 2.65 14.48 -17.70
C LEU A 350 1.33 14.06 -18.35
N THR A 351 0.25 14.04 -17.56
CA THR A 351 -1.10 13.78 -18.06
C THR A 351 -1.39 14.65 -19.26
N HIS A 352 -1.71 14.03 -20.39
CA HIS A 352 -2.01 14.73 -21.63
C HIS A 352 -3.02 13.94 -22.45
N TYR A 353 -4.31 14.15 -22.14
CA TYR A 353 -5.46 13.52 -22.78
C TYR A 353 -6.48 14.59 -23.21
N PRO A 354 -6.20 15.30 -24.33
CA PRO A 354 -7.05 16.42 -24.81
C PRO A 354 -8.50 15.99 -25.09
N GLU A 355 -8.70 14.75 -25.51
CA GLU A 355 -10.03 14.17 -25.79
C GLU A 355 -10.91 14.08 -24.54
N ALA A 356 -10.27 13.94 -23.36
CA ALA A 356 -10.95 13.94 -22.05
C ALA A 356 -10.92 15.31 -21.36
N ASN A 357 -10.43 16.37 -22.03
CA ASN A 357 -10.16 17.69 -21.43
C ASN A 357 -9.24 17.62 -20.20
N ASP A 358 -8.38 16.62 -20.13
CA ASP A 358 -7.45 16.43 -19.00
C ASP A 358 -6.00 16.54 -19.49
N VAL A 359 -5.44 17.72 -19.30
CA VAL A 359 -4.06 18.03 -19.68
C VAL A 359 -3.37 18.79 -18.57
N PHE A 360 -2.15 18.37 -18.21
CA PHE A 360 -1.30 19.07 -17.25
C PHE A 360 -0.30 19.95 -17.99
N THR A 361 -0.18 21.18 -17.51
CA THR A 361 0.92 22.07 -17.88
C THR A 361 2.20 21.70 -17.15
N TRP A 362 3.34 22.22 -17.58
CA TRP A 362 4.60 22.08 -16.83
C TRP A 362 4.50 22.66 -15.41
N LEU A 363 3.71 23.74 -15.25
CA LEU A 363 3.41 24.30 -13.93
C LEU A 363 2.65 23.29 -13.06
N ASP A 364 1.64 22.62 -13.59
CA ASP A 364 0.87 21.61 -12.86
C ASP A 364 1.78 20.48 -12.36
N GLY A 365 2.63 19.95 -13.24
CA GLY A 365 3.59 18.91 -12.87
C GLY A 365 4.55 19.34 -11.78
N ALA A 366 5.11 20.54 -11.91
CA ALA A 366 6.03 21.10 -10.91
C ALA A 366 5.32 21.32 -9.55
N LEU A 367 4.10 21.84 -9.56
CA LEU A 367 3.32 22.10 -8.35
C LEU A 367 2.84 20.82 -7.67
N ILE A 368 2.47 19.77 -8.41
CA ILE A 368 2.14 18.46 -7.85
C ILE A 368 3.35 17.90 -7.09
N LEU A 369 4.53 17.91 -7.72
CA LEU A 369 5.77 17.46 -7.06
C LEU A 369 6.09 18.29 -5.82
N ALA A 370 6.01 19.62 -5.93
CA ALA A 370 6.27 20.53 -4.82
C ALA A 370 5.28 20.34 -3.67
N TYR A 371 3.98 20.22 -3.98
CA TYR A 371 2.93 20.04 -2.99
C TYR A 371 3.07 18.71 -2.25
N VAL A 372 3.15 17.60 -2.97
CA VAL A 372 3.26 16.26 -2.35
C VAL A 372 4.55 16.15 -1.52
N SER A 373 5.67 16.65 -2.05
CA SER A 373 6.94 16.66 -1.33
C SER A 373 6.89 17.61 -0.12
N GLY A 374 6.27 18.78 -0.25
CA GLY A 374 6.08 19.75 0.82
C GLY A 374 5.23 19.18 1.96
N VAL A 375 4.09 18.57 1.62
CA VAL A 375 3.24 17.87 2.60
C VAL A 375 4.03 16.75 3.28
N ALA A 376 4.79 15.96 2.53
CA ALA A 376 5.61 14.90 3.09
C ALA A 376 6.66 15.43 4.09
N LEU A 377 7.31 16.53 3.78
CA LEU A 377 8.30 17.16 4.65
C LEU A 377 7.65 17.77 5.90
N VAL A 378 6.52 18.47 5.75
CA VAL A 378 5.82 19.12 6.87
C VAL A 378 5.20 18.08 7.81
N LEU A 379 4.37 17.16 7.27
CA LEU A 379 3.74 16.12 8.09
C LEU A 379 4.78 15.16 8.66
N GLY A 380 5.65 14.62 7.81
CA GLY A 380 6.70 13.72 8.24
C GLY A 380 7.65 14.35 9.23
N GLY A 381 8.02 15.63 9.03
CA GLY A 381 8.85 16.42 9.96
C GLY A 381 8.18 16.65 11.30
N ALA A 382 6.89 17.01 11.33
CA ALA A 382 6.13 17.18 12.57
C ALA A 382 5.95 15.86 13.34
N VAL A 383 5.62 14.76 12.64
CA VAL A 383 5.56 13.41 13.24
C VAL A 383 6.94 13.03 13.80
N LEU A 384 8.01 13.21 13.03
CA LEU A 384 9.38 12.92 13.48
C LEU A 384 9.77 13.77 14.69
N ALA A 385 9.42 15.06 14.72
CA ALA A 385 9.67 15.94 15.85
C ALA A 385 8.97 15.42 17.12
N GLY A 386 7.69 15.03 17.01
CA GLY A 386 6.96 14.42 18.12
C GLY A 386 7.61 13.13 18.61
N LEU A 387 7.96 12.22 17.69
CA LEU A 387 8.60 10.95 18.02
C LEU A 387 10.00 11.14 18.63
N THR A 388 10.79 12.08 18.12
CA THR A 388 12.14 12.36 18.66
C THR A 388 12.08 13.04 20.03
N PHE A 389 11.09 13.91 20.25
CA PHE A 389 10.82 14.43 21.59
C PHE A 389 10.47 13.31 22.56
N ALA A 390 9.52 12.44 22.20
CA ALA A 390 9.14 11.28 23.02
C ALA A 390 10.34 10.36 23.28
N ALA A 391 11.18 10.12 22.28
CA ALA A 391 12.40 9.33 22.39
C ALA A 391 13.42 9.90 23.37
N ARG A 392 13.63 11.22 23.34
CA ARG A 392 14.53 11.92 24.26
C ARG A 392 14.06 11.80 25.71
N MET A 393 12.76 11.97 25.94
CA MET A 393 12.17 11.87 27.29
C MET A 393 12.18 10.46 27.80
N SER A 394 11.73 9.47 27.01
CA SER A 394 11.61 8.07 27.40
C SER A 394 12.91 7.26 27.34
N LYS A 395 13.94 7.73 26.63
CA LYS A 395 15.16 6.98 26.27
C LYS A 395 14.91 5.77 25.37
N ILE A 396 13.76 5.70 24.74
CA ILE A 396 13.41 4.69 23.73
C ILE A 396 13.78 5.25 22.36
N ASP A 397 14.29 4.41 21.45
CA ASP A 397 14.60 4.82 20.09
C ASP A 397 13.32 5.28 19.35
N TRP A 398 13.36 6.46 18.70
CA TRP A 398 12.24 7.01 17.95
C TRP A 398 11.72 6.06 16.86
N ARG A 399 12.60 5.23 16.30
CA ARG A 399 12.24 4.24 15.28
C ARG A 399 11.35 3.13 15.85
N ALA A 400 11.59 2.73 17.09
CA ALA A 400 10.72 1.77 17.79
C ALA A 400 9.36 2.41 18.09
N LEU A 401 9.33 3.68 18.54
CA LEU A 401 8.10 4.43 18.77
C LEU A 401 7.31 4.64 17.47
N ALA A 402 7.99 4.86 16.34
CA ALA A 402 7.33 5.01 15.04
C ALA A 402 6.47 3.79 14.68
N LEU A 403 6.87 2.56 15.05
CA LEU A 403 6.09 1.36 14.78
C LEU A 403 4.70 1.37 15.42
N SER A 404 4.49 2.14 16.49
CA SER A 404 3.16 2.28 17.10
C SER A 404 2.14 2.95 16.16
N LEU A 405 2.59 3.74 15.16
CA LEU A 405 1.74 4.41 14.19
C LEU A 405 1.25 3.48 13.06
N ILE A 406 1.71 2.23 12.99
CA ILE A 406 1.34 1.29 11.91
C ILE A 406 -0.18 1.10 11.80
N PRO A 407 -0.98 0.91 12.88
CA PRO A 407 -2.42 0.74 12.73
C PRO A 407 -3.10 1.95 12.12
N LEU A 408 -2.79 3.16 12.60
CA LEU A 408 -3.35 4.40 12.05
C LEU A 408 -2.96 4.56 10.58
N THR A 409 -1.69 4.31 10.24
CA THR A 409 -1.19 4.40 8.88
C THR A 409 -1.86 3.38 7.95
N GLY A 410 -1.99 2.13 8.39
CA GLY A 410 -2.60 1.06 7.60
C GLY A 410 -4.09 1.29 7.34
N ILE A 411 -4.84 1.71 8.37
CA ILE A 411 -6.26 2.07 8.25
C ILE A 411 -6.40 3.31 7.35
N GLY A 412 -5.57 4.33 7.55
CA GLY A 412 -5.60 5.53 6.72
C GLY A 412 -5.34 5.23 5.23
N LEU A 413 -4.33 4.42 4.93
CA LEU A 413 -4.07 3.98 3.54
C LEU A 413 -5.23 3.19 2.95
N PHE A 414 -5.85 2.29 3.73
CA PHE A 414 -7.06 1.58 3.30
C PHE A 414 -8.20 2.54 2.97
N LEU A 415 -8.44 3.52 3.84
CA LEU A 415 -9.47 4.55 3.63
C LEU A 415 -9.16 5.41 2.40
N GLY A 416 -7.90 5.83 2.22
CA GLY A 416 -7.46 6.60 1.06
C GLY A 416 -7.67 5.83 -0.25
N LEU A 417 -7.20 4.59 -0.34
CA LEU A 417 -7.40 3.75 -1.52
C LEU A 417 -8.88 3.44 -1.79
N SER A 418 -9.70 3.32 -0.73
CA SER A 418 -11.15 3.14 -0.87
C SER A 418 -11.89 4.37 -1.42
N MET A 419 -11.23 5.54 -1.54
CA MET A 419 -11.85 6.71 -2.17
C MET A 419 -12.24 6.43 -3.62
N MET A 420 -11.40 5.70 -4.36
CA MET A 420 -11.72 5.29 -5.74
C MET A 420 -12.99 4.43 -5.80
N THR A 421 -13.12 3.45 -4.88
CA THR A 421 -14.35 2.65 -4.76
C THR A 421 -15.57 3.54 -4.55
N VAL A 422 -15.44 4.49 -3.63
CA VAL A 422 -16.53 5.39 -3.26
C VAL A 422 -16.90 6.32 -4.42
N THR A 423 -15.91 6.84 -5.14
CA THR A 423 -16.16 7.72 -6.30
C THR A 423 -16.92 6.98 -7.39
N HIS A 424 -16.51 5.76 -7.73
CA HIS A 424 -17.25 4.94 -8.71
C HIS A 424 -18.66 4.60 -8.22
N LEU A 425 -18.83 4.18 -6.96
CA LEU A 425 -20.16 3.86 -6.43
C LEU A 425 -21.08 5.08 -6.36
N ARG A 426 -20.54 6.26 -6.05
CA ARG A 426 -21.32 7.52 -6.10
C ARG A 426 -21.77 7.86 -7.52
N ALA A 427 -20.88 7.73 -8.50
CA ALA A 427 -21.18 7.96 -9.90
C ALA A 427 -22.31 7.05 -10.40
N GLU A 428 -22.47 5.86 -9.81
CA GLU A 428 -23.56 4.91 -10.10
C GLU A 428 -24.82 5.10 -9.21
N GLY A 429 -24.87 6.16 -8.38
CA GLY A 429 -26.03 6.47 -7.55
C GLY A 429 -26.19 5.64 -6.27
N ALA A 430 -25.16 4.92 -5.81
CA ALA A 430 -25.25 4.10 -4.61
C ALA A 430 -25.52 4.94 -3.34
N PRO A 431 -26.41 4.52 -2.42
CA PRO A 431 -26.72 5.25 -1.21
C PRO A 431 -25.60 5.10 -0.18
N LEU A 432 -24.70 6.08 -0.08
CA LEU A 432 -23.49 6.05 0.76
C LEU A 432 -23.58 6.97 2.01
N GLY A 433 -24.78 7.29 2.50
CA GLY A 433 -24.98 8.17 3.66
C GLY A 433 -24.29 7.70 4.95
N TRP A 434 -24.10 6.39 5.12
CA TRP A 434 -23.42 5.77 6.28
C TRP A 434 -21.89 5.88 6.22
N LEU A 435 -21.32 6.20 5.06
CA LEU A 435 -19.90 6.11 4.79
C LEU A 435 -19.05 7.04 5.68
N SER A 436 -19.50 8.28 5.89
CA SER A 436 -18.80 9.25 6.74
C SER A 436 -18.62 8.73 8.15
N ALA A 437 -19.69 8.15 8.75
CA ALA A 437 -19.64 7.55 10.07
C ALA A 437 -18.71 6.33 10.11
N ALA A 438 -18.74 5.46 9.08
CA ALA A 438 -17.86 4.30 9.00
C ALA A 438 -16.38 4.69 8.88
N ARG A 439 -16.07 5.70 8.06
CA ARG A 439 -14.70 6.26 7.96
C ARG A 439 -14.23 6.83 9.29
N GLY A 440 -15.10 7.59 9.97
CA GLY A 440 -14.81 8.15 11.30
C GLY A 440 -14.53 7.07 12.34
N ALA A 441 -15.35 6.03 12.39
CA ALA A 441 -15.17 4.90 13.31
C ALA A 441 -13.85 4.16 13.04
N LEU A 442 -13.52 3.88 11.78
CA LEU A 442 -12.27 3.21 11.41
C LEU A 442 -11.05 4.08 11.73
N LEU A 443 -11.10 5.38 11.44
CA LEU A 443 -10.01 6.29 11.78
C LEU A 443 -9.81 6.38 13.30
N ALA A 444 -10.90 6.48 14.07
CA ALA A 444 -10.85 6.46 15.53
C ALA A 444 -10.22 5.16 16.07
N VAL A 445 -10.59 4.00 15.52
CA VAL A 445 -9.93 2.72 15.85
C VAL A 445 -8.44 2.79 15.57
N GLY A 446 -8.02 3.33 14.43
CA GLY A 446 -6.61 3.50 14.08
C GLY A 446 -5.85 4.37 15.06
N VAL A 447 -6.42 5.52 15.43
CA VAL A 447 -5.84 6.46 16.41
C VAL A 447 -5.74 5.83 17.80
N LEU A 448 -6.84 5.23 18.29
CA LEU A 448 -6.89 4.61 19.62
C LEU A 448 -5.91 3.43 19.70
N TRP A 449 -5.86 2.57 18.68
CA TRP A 449 -4.94 1.44 18.65
C TRP A 449 -3.48 1.89 18.61
N SER A 450 -3.15 2.86 17.74
CA SER A 450 -1.80 3.42 17.67
C SER A 450 -1.41 4.13 18.97
N GLY A 451 -2.32 4.90 19.57
CA GLY A 451 -2.12 5.55 20.86
C GLY A 451 -1.87 4.56 21.98
N TRP A 452 -2.67 3.50 22.05
CA TRP A 452 -2.51 2.45 23.03
C TRP A 452 -1.17 1.73 22.87
N LEU A 453 -0.76 1.38 21.64
CA LEU A 453 0.56 0.77 21.36
C LEU A 453 1.70 1.69 21.80
N GLY A 454 1.63 2.97 21.45
CA GLY A 454 2.65 3.95 21.83
C GLY A 454 2.75 4.12 23.35
N MET A 455 1.62 4.22 24.06
CA MET A 455 1.58 4.28 25.53
C MET A 455 2.19 3.01 26.15
N ARG A 456 1.79 1.82 25.69
CA ARG A 456 2.36 0.56 26.16
C ARG A 456 3.87 0.50 25.96
N LEU A 457 4.38 0.90 24.78
CA LEU A 457 5.81 0.98 24.52
C LEU A 457 6.51 1.91 25.52
N LEU A 458 5.93 3.08 25.80
CA LEU A 458 6.49 4.04 26.74
C LEU A 458 6.53 3.48 28.18
N PHE A 459 5.40 2.90 28.65
CA PHE A 459 5.33 2.39 30.02
C PHE A 459 6.11 1.09 30.25
N ASP A 460 6.20 0.22 29.23
CA ASP A 460 6.88 -1.06 29.34
C ASP A 460 8.41 -0.96 29.17
N HIS A 461 8.93 0.07 28.46
CA HIS A 461 10.34 0.16 28.10
C HIS A 461 11.06 1.43 28.60
N ALA A 462 10.36 2.44 29.09
CA ALA A 462 11.03 3.60 29.67
C ALA A 462 11.68 3.25 31.03
N PRO A 463 12.81 3.89 31.39
CA PRO A 463 13.52 3.57 32.63
C PRO A 463 12.69 3.80 33.90
N ASN A 464 11.73 4.71 33.88
CA ASN A 464 10.81 4.99 34.99
C ASN A 464 9.51 5.63 34.50
N LEU A 465 8.48 5.63 35.36
CA LEU A 465 7.15 6.17 35.07
C LEU A 465 7.19 7.67 34.69
N GLN A 466 7.99 8.46 35.39
CA GLN A 466 8.11 9.90 35.12
C GLN A 466 8.56 10.16 33.67
N ARG A 467 9.55 9.43 33.18
CA ARG A 467 10.01 9.54 31.78
C ARG A 467 8.99 9.09 30.77
N ALA A 468 8.23 8.02 31.07
CA ALA A 468 7.13 7.60 30.24
C ALA A 468 6.07 8.69 30.12
N VAL A 469 5.67 9.32 31.24
CA VAL A 469 4.68 10.40 31.25
C VAL A 469 5.19 11.64 30.50
N LEU A 470 6.44 12.05 30.70
CA LEU A 470 7.04 13.20 30.00
C LEU A 470 7.15 12.98 28.47
N ALA A 471 7.11 11.74 28.00
CA ALA A 471 7.14 11.42 26.58
C ALA A 471 5.74 11.49 25.90
N LEU A 472 4.65 11.44 26.68
CA LEU A 472 3.28 11.43 26.15
C LEU A 472 2.96 12.62 25.24
N PRO A 473 3.34 13.87 25.53
CA PRO A 473 3.06 14.99 24.62
C PRO A 473 3.65 14.81 23.22
N GLY A 474 4.87 14.25 23.12
CA GLY A 474 5.49 13.98 21.83
C GLY A 474 4.77 12.89 21.03
N LEU A 475 4.34 11.81 21.70
CA LEU A 475 3.51 10.78 21.09
C LEU A 475 2.15 11.36 20.67
N GLY A 476 1.52 12.18 21.53
CA GLY A 476 0.27 12.86 21.24
C GLY A 476 0.39 13.77 20.01
N LEU A 477 1.45 14.56 19.89
CA LEU A 477 1.72 15.38 18.71
C LEU A 477 1.79 14.53 17.43
N ALA A 478 2.58 13.45 17.44
CA ALA A 478 2.73 12.58 16.28
C ALA A 478 1.39 11.97 15.84
N LEU A 479 0.57 11.50 16.79
CA LEU A 479 -0.75 10.94 16.53
C LEU A 479 -1.73 12.01 16.00
N SER A 480 -1.75 13.18 16.63
CA SER A 480 -2.67 14.28 16.26
C SER A 480 -2.37 14.80 14.86
N VAL A 481 -1.10 14.98 14.50
CA VAL A 481 -0.68 15.41 13.17
C VAL A 481 -1.10 14.38 12.11
N ALA A 482 -0.85 13.09 12.36
CA ALA A 482 -1.21 12.02 11.43
C ALA A 482 -2.74 11.88 11.27
N ALA A 483 -3.50 12.01 12.38
CA ALA A 483 -4.96 11.96 12.34
C ALA A 483 -5.56 13.18 11.63
N ALA A 484 -5.08 14.39 11.95
CA ALA A 484 -5.55 15.63 11.35
C ALA A 484 -5.38 15.63 9.83
N ALA A 485 -4.28 15.06 9.33
CA ALA A 485 -4.03 14.95 7.89
C ALA A 485 -5.11 14.13 7.16
N TRP A 486 -5.63 13.06 7.77
CA TRP A 486 -6.74 12.27 7.23
C TRP A 486 -8.10 12.96 7.42
N ILE A 487 -8.29 13.69 8.54
CA ILE A 487 -9.51 14.48 8.77
C ILE A 487 -9.66 15.56 7.69
N LEU A 488 -8.59 16.23 7.31
CA LEU A 488 -8.58 17.19 6.21
C LEU A 488 -9.12 16.57 4.91
N VAL A 489 -8.62 15.40 4.51
CA VAL A 489 -9.00 14.72 3.28
C VAL A 489 -10.47 14.27 3.26
N PHE A 490 -10.98 13.77 4.37
CA PHE A 490 -12.28 13.10 4.37
C PHE A 490 -13.46 13.97 4.78
N TRP A 491 -13.23 15.09 5.49
CA TRP A 491 -14.32 15.90 6.05
C TRP A 491 -14.18 17.40 5.88
N LEU A 492 -12.96 17.93 5.67
CA LEU A 492 -12.76 19.37 5.61
C LEU A 492 -12.53 19.88 4.17
N TRP A 493 -12.15 18.99 3.27
CA TRP A 493 -11.96 19.23 1.82
C TRP A 493 -12.85 18.26 1.01
#